data_7524f331f482101019b092c18f2751ef
#
_entry.id   7524f331f482101019b092c18f2751ef
#
_cell.length_a   1.000
_cell.length_b   1.000
_cell.length_c   1.000
_cell.angle_alpha   90.00
_cell.angle_beta   90.00
_cell.angle_gamma   90.00
#
_symmetry.space_group_name_H-M   'P 1'
#
loop_
_entity.id
_entity.type
_entity.pdbx_description
1 polymer ?
#
loop_
_entity_poly.entity_id
_entity_poly.type
_entity_poly.pdbx_seq_one_letter_code
_entity_poly.pdbx_strand_id
1 'polypeptide(L)'
;MDWVSGIPYGLLLLRLNGESATVTALTDEKLRVRRMGDEPIRSLELRFLKSDLWGYAALSPKGWRAEPAKNGVYGSAVEIEIDDSRFRDEVRRILRLYARYIRVKGEGDDEYAASALTGCPYEEAEASSLDEQKRKWFSGVEGFSLGGDWTLALAVDRPEKYREFMRLPFSEFQKRYFAANHLENHALFQTRAKRVYIGNAFCVRLNPDISMLAALFGKARAEGLDVTAVLPFLRESDVAWGAERIRHIAALGADEIQANDLGAIALIHPLGIPIALGVLLNRRRKDPRAAWKSGWSDAGGLLSENSLNDAAYRGWLAAHGVSRIEYEAAGAPVALAAGKSSVHFPFYVTNTSHFCPLAAACMGRDPGRPVAECGRVCEDYARLYPDWMRTVGRYNSIFGCDLTSVTDSGVLRAFLAQGADRLVADLL
;
A
#
# COMPACT_ATOMS: atom_id res chain seq x y z
N MET A 1 19.22 -33.93 13.20
CA MET A 1 17.84 -33.65 12.74
C MET A 1 17.74 -34.00 11.26
N ASP A 2 16.60 -34.57 10.82
CA ASP A 2 16.38 -34.80 9.39
C ASP A 2 16.22 -33.51 8.61
N TRP A 3 16.38 -33.57 7.29
CA TRP A 3 16.19 -32.44 6.41
C TRP A 3 14.74 -31.94 6.45
N VAL A 4 14.57 -30.67 6.76
CA VAL A 4 13.28 -29.96 6.67
C VAL A 4 13.30 -29.08 5.43
N SER A 5 12.37 -29.32 4.51
CA SER A 5 12.17 -28.54 3.28
C SER A 5 10.87 -27.74 3.32
N GLY A 6 10.71 -26.83 2.36
CA GLY A 6 9.49 -26.03 2.27
C GLY A 6 9.34 -24.98 3.38
N ILE A 7 10.46 -24.51 3.92
CA ILE A 7 10.47 -23.48 4.96
C ILE A 7 9.99 -22.15 4.34
N PRO A 8 9.07 -21.45 5.01
CA PRO A 8 8.61 -20.14 4.53
C PRO A 8 9.78 -19.17 4.34
N TYR A 9 9.80 -18.53 3.18
CA TYR A 9 10.72 -17.43 2.94
C TYR A 9 10.51 -16.34 4.00
N GLY A 10 11.62 -15.91 4.58
CA GLY A 10 11.61 -14.87 5.62
C GLY A 10 11.78 -15.40 7.04
N LEU A 11 11.70 -16.68 7.32
CA LEU A 11 12.12 -17.21 8.63
C LEU A 11 13.64 -17.20 8.79
N LEU A 12 14.35 -17.47 7.71
CA LEU A 12 15.79 -17.41 7.62
C LEU A 12 16.20 -16.75 6.30
N LEU A 13 16.91 -15.64 6.38
CA LEU A 13 17.50 -14.96 5.24
C LEU A 13 18.99 -15.30 5.17
N LEU A 14 19.49 -15.41 3.96
CA LEU A 14 20.87 -15.80 3.68
C LEU A 14 21.45 -14.94 2.56
N ARG A 15 22.70 -14.49 2.75
CA ARG A 15 23.55 -13.96 1.68
C ARG A 15 24.83 -14.77 1.58
N LEU A 16 25.22 -15.02 0.34
CA LEU A 16 26.53 -15.60 -0.02
C LEU A 16 27.27 -14.57 -0.86
N ASN A 17 28.49 -14.23 -0.45
CA ASN A 17 29.28 -13.16 -1.11
C ASN A 17 28.52 -11.83 -1.25
N GLY A 18 27.64 -11.50 -0.29
CA GLY A 18 26.79 -10.30 -0.34
C GLY A 18 25.51 -10.44 -1.18
N GLU A 19 25.33 -11.51 -1.94
CA GLU A 19 24.15 -11.76 -2.77
C GLU A 19 23.12 -12.65 -2.08
N SER A 20 21.86 -12.35 -2.23
CA SER A 20 20.76 -13.12 -1.65
C SER A 20 20.70 -14.52 -2.25
N ALA A 21 20.59 -15.54 -1.39
CA ALA A 21 20.44 -16.92 -1.80
C ALA A 21 19.23 -17.55 -1.10
N THR A 22 18.65 -18.59 -1.70
CA THR A 22 17.43 -19.23 -1.22
C THR A 22 17.76 -20.51 -0.46
N VAL A 23 17.36 -20.57 0.81
CA VAL A 23 17.42 -21.82 1.59
C VAL A 23 16.29 -22.73 1.12
N THR A 24 16.62 -23.90 0.58
CA THR A 24 15.65 -24.88 0.09
C THR A 24 15.37 -25.99 1.09
N ALA A 25 16.34 -26.32 1.94
CA ALA A 25 16.17 -27.24 3.06
C ALA A 25 17.20 -26.92 4.15
N LEU A 26 16.93 -27.32 5.38
CA LEU A 26 17.87 -27.18 6.48
C LEU A 26 17.78 -28.35 7.48
N THR A 27 18.86 -28.52 8.21
CA THR A 27 18.95 -29.25 9.46
C THR A 27 19.46 -28.29 10.53
N ASP A 28 19.65 -28.75 11.75
CA ASP A 28 20.28 -27.93 12.79
C ASP A 28 21.82 -27.79 12.66
N GLU A 29 22.40 -28.40 11.62
CA GLU A 29 23.83 -28.31 11.31
C GLU A 29 24.13 -27.97 9.84
N LYS A 30 23.13 -28.07 8.95
CA LYS A 30 23.34 -27.90 7.51
C LYS A 30 22.25 -27.09 6.84
N LEU A 31 22.64 -26.37 5.80
CA LEU A 31 21.74 -25.67 4.88
C LEU A 31 21.91 -26.23 3.47
N ARG A 32 20.82 -26.47 2.78
CA ARG A 32 20.82 -26.62 1.32
C ARG A 32 20.32 -25.34 0.70
N VAL A 33 21.14 -24.75 -0.16
CA VAL A 33 20.95 -23.41 -0.68
C VAL A 33 20.95 -23.44 -2.20
N ARG A 34 20.03 -22.71 -2.81
CA ARG A 34 20.05 -22.40 -4.24
C ARG A 34 20.56 -20.97 -4.43
N ARG A 35 21.55 -20.81 -5.31
CA ARG A 35 22.10 -19.50 -5.69
C ARG A 35 22.24 -19.38 -7.21
N MET A 36 22.38 -18.14 -7.67
CA MET A 36 22.80 -17.85 -9.03
C MET A 36 24.34 -17.81 -9.06
N GLY A 37 24.95 -18.31 -10.12
CA GLY A 37 26.40 -18.35 -10.28
C GLY A 37 27.11 -19.49 -9.52
N ASP A 38 28.37 -19.73 -9.91
CA ASP A 38 29.21 -20.84 -9.44
C ASP A 38 30.49 -20.38 -8.72
N GLU A 39 30.61 -19.07 -8.44
CA GLU A 39 31.79 -18.52 -7.77
C GLU A 39 32.03 -19.15 -6.40
N PRO A 40 33.30 -19.30 -5.96
CA PRO A 40 33.60 -19.78 -4.62
C PRO A 40 32.93 -18.93 -3.54
N ILE A 41 32.32 -19.57 -2.56
CA ILE A 41 31.70 -18.89 -1.43
C ILE A 41 32.78 -18.45 -0.48
N ARG A 42 32.89 -17.15 -0.23
CA ARG A 42 33.87 -16.51 0.64
C ARG A 42 33.26 -15.91 1.90
N SER A 43 31.96 -15.58 1.83
CA SER A 43 31.25 -15.01 2.97
C SER A 43 29.84 -15.62 3.08
N LEU A 44 29.39 -15.77 4.32
CA LEU A 44 28.09 -16.29 4.72
C LEU A 44 27.49 -15.37 5.76
N GLU A 45 26.35 -14.79 5.44
CA GLU A 45 25.57 -13.96 6.36
C GLU A 45 24.18 -14.58 6.54
N LEU A 46 23.81 -14.81 7.80
CA LEU A 46 22.51 -15.37 8.19
C LEU A 46 21.71 -14.34 8.98
N ARG A 47 20.42 -14.31 8.77
CA ARG A 47 19.49 -13.50 9.56
C ARG A 47 18.27 -14.30 9.90
N PHE A 48 18.02 -14.50 11.18
CA PHE A 48 16.90 -15.24 11.72
C PHE A 48 15.79 -14.29 12.14
N LEU A 49 14.55 -14.56 11.73
CA LEU A 49 13.39 -13.81 12.19
C LEU A 49 13.32 -13.89 13.73
N LYS A 50 13.19 -12.75 14.40
CA LYS A 50 13.07 -12.69 15.87
C LYS A 50 11.76 -13.30 16.36
N SER A 51 11.71 -13.67 17.63
CA SER A 51 10.52 -14.28 18.25
C SER A 51 9.32 -13.36 18.33
N ASP A 52 9.57 -12.04 18.42
CA ASP A 52 8.55 -10.99 18.38
C ASP A 52 8.07 -10.68 16.96
N LEU A 53 8.66 -11.31 15.96
CA LEU A 53 8.43 -11.09 14.52
C LEU A 53 8.78 -9.68 14.01
N TRP A 54 9.45 -8.86 14.83
CA TRP A 54 9.79 -7.46 14.53
C TRP A 54 11.27 -7.28 14.16
N GLY A 55 11.67 -7.94 13.10
CA GLY A 55 13.01 -7.82 12.56
C GLY A 55 13.81 -9.11 12.66
N TYR A 56 15.10 -8.99 12.42
CA TYR A 56 16.01 -10.12 12.29
C TYR A 56 17.18 -10.00 13.24
N ALA A 57 17.59 -11.13 13.77
CA ALA A 57 18.86 -11.28 14.46
C ALA A 57 19.93 -11.75 13.47
N ALA A 58 21.03 -10.99 13.36
CA ALA A 58 22.16 -11.39 12.53
C ALA A 58 22.97 -12.47 13.24
N LEU A 59 23.44 -13.47 12.48
CA LEU A 59 24.33 -14.49 12.96
C LEU A 59 25.46 -14.70 11.93
N SER A 60 26.70 -14.47 12.38
CA SER A 60 27.91 -14.85 11.64
C SER A 60 28.45 -16.11 12.27
N PRO A 61 28.35 -17.28 11.59
CA PRO A 61 28.84 -18.54 12.13
C PRO A 61 30.37 -18.52 12.31
N LYS A 62 30.84 -19.12 13.39
CA LYS A 62 32.28 -19.22 13.67
C LYS A 62 33.01 -20.17 12.75
N GLY A 63 32.34 -21.22 12.29
CA GLY A 63 32.89 -22.21 11.36
C GLY A 63 31.82 -22.70 10.39
N TRP A 64 32.17 -22.76 9.13
CA TRP A 64 31.29 -23.32 8.10
C TRP A 64 32.11 -23.83 6.91
N ARG A 65 31.54 -24.79 6.20
CA ARG A 65 32.11 -25.37 4.99
C ARG A 65 31.01 -25.51 3.95
N ALA A 66 31.29 -25.13 2.69
CA ALA A 66 30.36 -25.23 1.59
C ALA A 66 30.85 -26.26 0.58
N GLU A 67 29.95 -27.15 0.16
CA GLU A 67 30.22 -28.17 -0.86
C GLU A 67 29.19 -28.10 -1.99
N PRO A 68 29.60 -28.19 -3.27
CA PRO A 68 28.65 -28.26 -4.38
C PRO A 68 27.75 -29.48 -4.23
N ALA A 69 26.43 -29.30 -4.28
CA ALA A 69 25.48 -30.38 -4.17
C ALA A 69 24.99 -30.87 -5.56
N LYS A 70 24.61 -29.94 -6.42
CA LYS A 70 24.16 -30.25 -7.79
C LYS A 70 24.01 -28.95 -8.61
N ASN A 71 24.43 -28.99 -9.88
CA ASN A 71 24.12 -27.92 -10.81
C ASN A 71 22.76 -28.17 -11.45
N GLY A 72 21.90 -27.14 -11.43
CA GLY A 72 20.57 -27.14 -12.05
C GLY A 72 20.51 -26.16 -13.21
N VAL A 73 19.44 -26.22 -14.01
CA VAL A 73 19.21 -25.31 -15.15
C VAL A 73 19.11 -23.85 -14.73
N TYR A 74 18.65 -23.59 -13.49
CA TYR A 74 18.40 -22.24 -12.97
C TYR A 74 19.25 -21.89 -11.73
N GLY A 75 20.52 -22.31 -11.72
CA GLY A 75 21.46 -22.02 -10.65
C GLY A 75 22.05 -23.26 -10.00
N SER A 76 23.05 -23.07 -9.16
CA SER A 76 23.74 -24.11 -8.44
C SER A 76 23.12 -24.37 -7.06
N ALA A 77 23.09 -25.66 -6.67
CA ALA A 77 22.76 -26.05 -5.30
C ALA A 77 24.05 -26.28 -4.52
N VAL A 78 24.09 -25.78 -3.29
CA VAL A 78 25.24 -25.92 -2.39
C VAL A 78 24.74 -26.41 -1.04
N GLU A 79 25.46 -27.37 -0.44
CA GLU A 79 25.28 -27.72 0.96
C GLU A 79 26.31 -26.96 1.80
N ILE A 80 25.83 -26.30 2.87
CA ILE A 80 26.66 -25.55 3.80
C ILE A 80 26.53 -26.22 5.16
N GLU A 81 27.61 -26.76 5.66
CA GLU A 81 27.72 -27.30 7.01
C GLU A 81 28.17 -26.21 7.97
N ILE A 82 27.51 -26.09 9.11
CA ILE A 82 27.72 -25.01 10.09
C ILE A 82 27.95 -25.61 11.47
N ASP A 83 29.16 -25.48 12.00
CA ASP A 83 29.49 -25.90 13.36
C ASP A 83 29.44 -24.71 14.32
N ASP A 84 28.24 -24.34 14.70
CA ASP A 84 27.96 -23.26 15.66
C ASP A 84 26.71 -23.58 16.48
N SER A 85 26.84 -23.69 17.79
CA SER A 85 25.70 -23.98 18.67
C SER A 85 24.58 -22.93 18.58
N ARG A 86 24.93 -21.67 18.36
CA ARG A 86 23.96 -20.57 18.20
C ARG A 86 23.12 -20.78 16.94
N PHE A 87 23.72 -21.30 15.86
CA PHE A 87 22.98 -21.68 14.65
C PHE A 87 21.97 -22.78 14.96
N ARG A 88 22.39 -23.83 15.65
CA ARG A 88 21.50 -24.94 16.07
C ARG A 88 20.30 -24.44 16.87
N ASP A 89 20.56 -23.56 17.84
CA ASP A 89 19.50 -23.00 18.70
C ASP A 89 18.50 -22.16 17.90
N GLU A 90 18.99 -21.28 17.00
CA GLU A 90 18.16 -20.45 16.14
C GLU A 90 17.32 -21.27 15.15
N VAL A 91 17.89 -22.28 14.53
CA VAL A 91 17.16 -23.20 13.65
C VAL A 91 16.03 -23.90 14.41
N ARG A 92 16.32 -24.47 15.59
CA ARG A 92 15.29 -25.10 16.42
C ARG A 92 14.21 -24.12 16.85
N ARG A 93 14.57 -22.87 17.10
CA ARG A 93 13.60 -21.83 17.46
C ARG A 93 12.67 -21.50 16.29
N ILE A 94 13.19 -21.23 15.10
CA ILE A 94 12.34 -20.88 13.93
C ILE A 94 11.49 -22.08 13.48
N LEU A 95 11.98 -23.30 13.58
CA LEU A 95 11.20 -24.50 13.27
C LEU A 95 10.05 -24.70 14.26
N ARG A 96 10.24 -24.44 15.57
CA ARG A 96 9.17 -24.47 16.57
C ARG A 96 8.12 -23.39 16.28
N LEU A 97 8.56 -22.18 15.91
CA LEU A 97 7.66 -21.09 15.52
C LEU A 97 6.79 -21.50 14.31
N TYR A 98 7.42 -22.11 13.29
CA TYR A 98 6.72 -22.56 12.11
C TYR A 98 5.75 -23.72 12.40
N ALA A 99 6.18 -24.71 13.19
CA ALA A 99 5.31 -25.81 13.60
C ALA A 99 4.08 -25.31 14.38
N ARG A 100 4.26 -24.30 15.26
CA ARG A 100 3.16 -23.66 15.95
C ARG A 100 2.19 -22.98 14.98
N TYR A 101 2.71 -22.25 14.00
CA TYR A 101 1.90 -21.62 12.95
C TYR A 101 1.06 -22.65 12.18
N ILE A 102 1.69 -23.75 11.70
CA ILE A 102 0.99 -24.80 10.95
C ILE A 102 -0.12 -25.44 11.79
N ARG A 103 0.15 -25.69 13.08
CA ARG A 103 -0.85 -26.26 13.96
C ARG A 103 -2.08 -25.35 14.10
N VAL A 104 -1.86 -24.06 14.38
CA VAL A 104 -2.94 -23.09 14.54
C VAL A 104 -3.73 -22.91 13.25
N LYS A 105 -3.07 -22.89 12.09
CA LYS A 105 -3.73 -22.89 10.78
C LYS A 105 -4.56 -24.13 10.53
N GLY A 106 -4.06 -25.30 10.95
CA GLY A 106 -4.76 -26.58 10.81
C GLY A 106 -6.00 -26.69 11.70
N GLU A 107 -6.02 -25.97 12.81
CA GLU A 107 -7.18 -25.87 13.73
C GLU A 107 -8.30 -24.96 13.17
N GLY A 108 -8.05 -24.26 12.06
CA GLY A 108 -9.05 -23.40 11.40
C GLY A 108 -9.28 -22.04 12.05
N ASP A 109 -8.49 -21.71 13.06
CA ASP A 109 -8.57 -20.44 13.79
C ASP A 109 -7.55 -19.42 13.22
N ASP A 110 -7.85 -18.89 12.03
CA ASP A 110 -7.00 -17.92 11.36
C ASP A 110 -6.88 -16.61 12.15
N GLU A 111 -7.92 -16.21 12.87
CA GLU A 111 -7.93 -14.98 13.65
C GLU A 111 -7.06 -15.13 14.91
N TYR A 112 -7.19 -16.23 15.62
CA TYR A 112 -6.30 -16.55 16.74
C TYR A 112 -4.86 -16.76 16.26
N ALA A 113 -4.66 -17.40 15.09
CA ALA A 113 -3.35 -17.55 14.47
C ALA A 113 -2.70 -16.20 14.17
N ALA A 114 -3.43 -15.29 13.55
CA ALA A 114 -2.93 -13.96 13.25
C ALA A 114 -2.56 -13.20 14.52
N SER A 115 -3.43 -13.18 15.51
CA SER A 115 -3.20 -12.54 16.81
C SER A 115 -2.03 -13.15 17.57
N ALA A 116 -2.01 -14.49 17.69
CA ALA A 116 -0.99 -15.20 18.48
C ALA A 116 0.40 -15.19 17.85
N LEU A 117 0.50 -15.10 16.52
CA LEU A 117 1.76 -15.16 15.79
C LEU A 117 2.32 -13.81 15.42
N THR A 118 1.47 -12.84 15.13
CA THR A 118 1.92 -11.53 14.68
C THR A 118 2.05 -10.52 15.79
N GLY A 119 1.41 -10.74 16.93
CA GLY A 119 1.25 -9.71 17.95
C GLY A 119 0.56 -8.45 17.39
N CYS A 120 -0.15 -8.60 16.28
CA CYS A 120 -0.83 -7.55 15.55
C CYS A 120 -2.31 -7.90 15.38
N PRO A 121 -3.07 -8.04 16.47
CA PRO A 121 -4.50 -8.20 16.37
C PRO A 121 -5.07 -6.96 15.66
N TYR A 122 -5.98 -7.18 14.74
CA TYR A 122 -6.87 -6.12 14.31
C TYR A 122 -8.22 -6.32 15.00
N GLU A 123 -8.95 -5.24 15.19
CA GLU A 123 -10.29 -5.24 15.74
C GLU A 123 -11.25 -4.67 14.71
N GLU A 124 -12.42 -5.30 14.54
CA GLU A 124 -13.54 -4.65 13.87
C GLU A 124 -14.15 -3.69 14.89
N ALA A 125 -14.08 -2.41 14.58
CA ALA A 125 -14.48 -1.35 15.46
C ALA A 125 -15.46 -0.40 14.75
N GLU A 126 -16.29 0.28 15.54
CA GLU A 126 -17.14 1.35 15.03
C GLU A 126 -16.31 2.50 14.43
N ALA A 127 -16.88 3.26 13.51
CA ALA A 127 -16.22 4.40 12.90
C ALA A 127 -15.80 5.48 13.91
N SER A 128 -16.49 5.59 15.05
CA SER A 128 -16.10 6.45 16.18
C SER A 128 -14.72 6.12 16.73
N SER A 129 -14.37 4.84 16.81
CA SER A 129 -13.05 4.39 17.27
C SER A 129 -11.95 4.74 16.25
N LEU A 130 -12.28 4.78 14.96
CA LEU A 130 -11.36 5.30 13.94
C LEU A 130 -11.09 6.80 14.15
N ASP A 131 -12.10 7.57 14.53
CA ASP A 131 -11.92 8.99 14.84
C ASP A 131 -11.00 9.20 16.04
N GLU A 132 -11.17 8.39 17.11
CA GLU A 132 -10.25 8.41 18.24
C GLU A 132 -8.82 8.08 17.85
N GLN A 133 -8.62 7.10 16.96
CA GLN A 133 -7.29 6.74 16.47
C GLN A 133 -6.68 7.87 15.63
N LYS A 134 -7.44 8.51 14.75
CA LYS A 134 -7.00 9.68 14.01
C LYS A 134 -6.63 10.84 14.95
N ARG A 135 -7.42 11.05 15.99
CA ARG A 135 -7.13 12.06 17.01
C ARG A 135 -5.78 11.81 17.68
N LYS A 136 -5.47 10.59 18.06
CA LYS A 136 -4.13 10.23 18.61
C LYS A 136 -3.00 10.51 17.63
N TRP A 137 -3.22 10.30 16.33
CA TRP A 137 -2.20 10.51 15.32
C TRP A 137 -1.96 11.97 14.96
N PHE A 138 -3.03 12.77 14.91
CA PHE A 138 -2.98 14.12 14.37
C PHE A 138 -3.14 15.23 15.41
N SER A 139 -3.60 14.94 16.62
CA SER A 139 -3.70 15.97 17.66
C SER A 139 -2.33 16.53 18.01
N GLY A 140 -2.22 17.85 18.03
CA GLY A 140 -0.99 18.56 18.37
C GLY A 140 0.07 18.55 17.26
N VAL A 141 -0.28 18.12 16.06
CA VAL A 141 0.62 18.24 14.90
C VAL A 141 0.80 19.73 14.59
N GLU A 142 2.03 20.23 14.76
CA GLU A 142 2.40 21.56 14.34
C GLU A 142 2.40 21.63 12.81
N GLY A 143 1.66 22.60 12.27
CA GLY A 143 1.55 22.79 10.83
C GLY A 143 2.77 23.50 10.25
N PHE A 144 3.00 23.29 8.97
CA PHE A 144 4.01 23.99 8.19
C PHE A 144 3.43 24.55 6.89
N SER A 145 4.07 25.57 6.33
CA SER A 145 3.78 26.08 5.00
C SER A 145 4.79 25.57 3.98
N LEU A 146 4.33 25.42 2.75
CA LEU A 146 5.17 25.07 1.61
C LEU A 146 5.25 26.27 0.65
N GLY A 147 6.46 26.62 0.24
CA GLY A 147 6.69 27.53 -0.86
C GLY A 147 6.61 26.83 -2.22
N GLY A 148 6.64 27.63 -3.30
CA GLY A 148 6.67 27.10 -4.67
C GLY A 148 5.31 27.09 -5.36
N ASP A 149 5.31 26.65 -6.62
CA ASP A 149 4.09 26.56 -7.45
C ASP A 149 3.53 25.14 -7.41
N TRP A 150 2.54 24.94 -6.57
CA TRP A 150 1.84 23.67 -6.41
C TRP A 150 0.35 23.93 -6.10
N THR A 151 -0.46 22.92 -6.31
CA THR A 151 -1.90 23.00 -6.06
C THR A 151 -2.35 21.98 -5.01
N LEU A 152 -3.27 22.38 -4.12
CA LEU A 152 -3.97 21.47 -3.22
C LEU A 152 -5.19 20.89 -3.91
N ALA A 153 -5.40 19.59 -3.76
CA ALA A 153 -6.61 18.89 -4.16
C ALA A 153 -7.19 18.08 -2.99
N LEU A 154 -8.50 17.86 -2.98
CA LEU A 154 -9.20 17.07 -1.96
C LEU A 154 -9.83 15.83 -2.58
N ALA A 155 -9.72 14.67 -1.90
CA ALA A 155 -10.41 13.45 -2.28
C ALA A 155 -11.84 13.44 -1.72
N VAL A 156 -12.83 13.43 -2.61
CA VAL A 156 -14.27 13.30 -2.30
C VAL A 156 -14.69 11.92 -2.79
N ASP A 157 -14.54 10.91 -1.96
CA ASP A 157 -14.43 9.49 -2.33
C ASP A 157 -15.51 8.58 -1.78
N ARG A 158 -16.50 9.12 -1.04
CA ARG A 158 -17.54 8.30 -0.40
C ARG A 158 -18.85 9.06 -0.21
N PRO A 159 -19.97 8.34 -0.03
CA PRO A 159 -21.32 8.93 0.04
C PRO A 159 -21.47 10.05 1.06
N GLU A 160 -20.85 9.91 2.23
CA GLU A 160 -20.86 10.94 3.27
C GLU A 160 -20.22 12.26 2.77
N LYS A 161 -19.01 12.17 2.20
CA LYS A 161 -18.31 13.34 1.63
C LYS A 161 -19.06 13.91 0.43
N TYR A 162 -19.71 13.09 -0.41
CA TYR A 162 -20.54 13.59 -1.52
C TYR A 162 -21.69 14.43 -0.99
N ARG A 163 -22.44 13.94 0.01
CA ARG A 163 -23.55 14.67 0.62
C ARG A 163 -23.08 15.98 1.28
N GLU A 164 -21.97 15.92 1.99
CA GLU A 164 -21.41 17.12 2.67
C GLU A 164 -20.91 18.14 1.65
N PHE A 165 -20.19 17.73 0.61
CA PHE A 165 -19.73 18.60 -0.47
C PHE A 165 -20.91 19.28 -1.18
N MET A 166 -22.00 18.54 -1.46
CA MET A 166 -23.20 19.12 -2.06
C MET A 166 -23.90 20.17 -1.16
N ARG A 167 -23.93 19.93 0.14
CA ARG A 167 -24.69 20.77 1.09
C ARG A 167 -23.98 22.08 1.45
N LEU A 168 -22.65 22.09 1.49
CA LEU A 168 -21.87 23.20 2.03
C LEU A 168 -21.22 24.05 0.93
N PRO A 169 -21.02 25.38 1.15
CA PRO A 169 -20.05 26.13 0.36
C PRO A 169 -18.67 25.47 0.45
N PHE A 170 -17.89 25.55 -0.62
CA PHE A 170 -16.61 24.83 -0.67
C PHE A 170 -15.65 25.19 0.46
N SER A 171 -15.58 26.47 0.85
CA SER A 171 -14.73 26.91 1.95
C SER A 171 -15.11 26.28 3.29
N GLU A 172 -16.40 26.06 3.54
CA GLU A 172 -16.90 25.39 4.73
C GLU A 172 -16.67 23.90 4.65
N PHE A 173 -16.91 23.29 3.47
CA PHE A 173 -16.60 21.89 3.23
C PHE A 173 -15.12 21.58 3.48
N GLN A 174 -14.20 22.39 2.93
CA GLN A 174 -12.76 22.22 3.14
C GLN A 174 -12.40 22.28 4.63
N LYS A 175 -12.93 23.24 5.37
CA LYS A 175 -12.69 23.34 6.82
C LYS A 175 -13.14 22.09 7.56
N ARG A 176 -14.35 21.58 7.29
CA ARG A 176 -14.87 20.37 7.90
C ARG A 176 -14.10 19.13 7.50
N TYR A 177 -13.68 19.06 6.24
CA TYR A 177 -12.86 17.97 5.71
C TYR A 177 -11.58 17.78 6.53
N PHE A 178 -10.91 18.87 6.89
CA PHE A 178 -9.71 18.80 7.72
C PHE A 178 -10.04 18.63 9.21
N ALA A 179 -11.08 19.26 9.71
CA ALA A 179 -11.51 19.12 11.11
C ALA A 179 -11.92 17.68 11.46
N ALA A 180 -12.59 16.98 10.56
CA ALA A 180 -12.91 15.55 10.71
C ALA A 180 -11.68 14.63 10.80
N ASN A 181 -10.50 15.17 10.57
CA ASN A 181 -9.24 14.47 10.69
C ASN A 181 -8.26 15.15 11.66
N HIS A 182 -8.74 16.06 12.53
CA HIS A 182 -7.94 16.80 13.52
C HIS A 182 -6.74 17.56 12.92
N LEU A 183 -6.89 18.05 11.70
CA LEU A 183 -5.88 18.81 10.93
C LEU A 183 -6.29 20.24 10.59
N GLU A 184 -7.37 20.75 11.19
CA GLU A 184 -7.94 22.08 10.92
C GLU A 184 -6.98 23.23 11.19
N ASN A 185 -6.03 23.04 12.12
CA ASN A 185 -5.05 24.06 12.49
C ASN A 185 -3.74 23.98 11.69
N HIS A 186 -3.59 22.99 10.84
CA HIS A 186 -2.38 22.82 10.06
C HIS A 186 -2.27 23.85 8.93
N ALA A 187 -1.19 24.63 8.91
CA ALA A 187 -1.03 25.77 7.99
C ALA A 187 -1.14 25.41 6.51
N LEU A 188 -0.66 24.22 6.11
CA LEU A 188 -0.78 23.71 4.73
C LEU A 188 -2.24 23.67 4.26
N PHE A 189 -3.17 23.32 5.13
CA PHE A 189 -4.58 23.14 4.82
C PHE A 189 -5.40 24.43 4.89
N GLN A 190 -4.78 25.54 5.26
CA GLN A 190 -5.36 26.88 5.08
C GLN A 190 -5.30 27.33 3.62
N THR A 191 -4.44 26.69 2.80
CA THR A 191 -4.40 26.92 1.36
C THR A 191 -5.70 26.42 0.74
N ARG A 192 -6.37 27.28 -0.06
CA ARG A 192 -7.57 26.87 -0.78
C ARG A 192 -7.25 25.82 -1.81
N ALA A 193 -7.94 24.68 -1.76
CA ALA A 193 -7.83 23.66 -2.79
C ALA A 193 -8.40 24.16 -4.13
N LYS A 194 -7.74 23.81 -5.22
CA LYS A 194 -8.13 24.22 -6.58
C LYS A 194 -8.79 23.07 -7.35
N ARG A 195 -8.77 21.86 -6.81
CA ARG A 195 -9.24 20.65 -7.48
C ARG A 195 -9.91 19.69 -6.50
N VAL A 196 -10.88 18.95 -6.99
CA VAL A 196 -11.48 17.81 -6.29
C VAL A 196 -11.35 16.53 -7.10
N TYR A 197 -11.03 15.44 -6.41
CA TYR A 197 -11.05 14.09 -6.93
C TYR A 197 -12.40 13.48 -6.57
N ILE A 198 -13.24 13.20 -7.57
CA ILE A 198 -14.61 12.70 -7.35
C ILE A 198 -14.69 11.23 -7.75
N GLY A 199 -14.98 10.37 -6.80
CA GLY A 199 -15.08 8.93 -6.96
C GLY A 199 -14.16 8.17 -6.01
N ASN A 200 -14.33 6.86 -5.95
CA ASN A 200 -13.54 5.97 -5.08
C ASN A 200 -12.65 5.06 -5.92
N ALA A 201 -11.36 5.06 -5.66
CA ALA A 201 -10.37 4.27 -6.40
C ALA A 201 -10.43 2.76 -6.09
N PHE A 202 -11.04 2.37 -4.97
CA PHE A 202 -10.92 1.02 -4.40
C PHE A 202 -12.20 0.21 -4.49
N CYS A 203 -13.37 0.85 -4.48
CA CYS A 203 -14.65 0.17 -4.39
C CYS A 203 -15.69 0.77 -5.35
N VAL A 204 -16.19 -0.05 -6.28
CA VAL A 204 -17.25 0.33 -7.23
C VAL A 204 -18.51 0.82 -6.49
N ARG A 205 -18.85 0.17 -5.35
CA ARG A 205 -20.07 0.44 -4.59
C ARG A 205 -20.09 1.78 -3.84
N LEU A 206 -18.92 2.40 -3.68
CA LEU A 206 -18.79 3.72 -3.04
C LEU A 206 -18.82 4.87 -4.05
N ASN A 207 -18.77 4.58 -5.33
CA ASN A 207 -18.88 5.61 -6.35
C ASN A 207 -20.33 6.16 -6.40
N PRO A 208 -20.49 7.48 -6.65
CA PRO A 208 -21.80 8.10 -6.76
C PRO A 208 -22.55 7.54 -7.97
N ASP A 209 -23.87 7.50 -7.95
CA ASP A 209 -24.64 7.23 -9.17
C ASP A 209 -24.46 8.36 -10.21
N ILE A 210 -25.00 8.19 -11.39
CA ILE A 210 -24.81 9.15 -12.50
C ILE A 210 -25.41 10.51 -12.18
N SER A 211 -26.57 10.55 -11.52
CA SER A 211 -27.25 11.79 -11.16
C SER A 211 -26.45 12.58 -10.12
N MET A 212 -25.99 11.90 -9.09
CA MET A 212 -25.10 12.48 -8.05
C MET A 212 -23.78 12.91 -8.67
N LEU A 213 -23.19 12.11 -9.59
CA LEU A 213 -21.96 12.48 -10.28
C LEU A 213 -22.10 13.80 -11.03
N ALA A 214 -23.19 13.95 -11.82
CA ALA A 214 -23.47 15.17 -12.55
C ALA A 214 -23.65 16.37 -11.61
N ALA A 215 -24.35 16.18 -10.49
CA ALA A 215 -24.55 17.23 -9.48
C ALA A 215 -23.22 17.66 -8.84
N LEU A 216 -22.33 16.69 -8.49
CA LEU A 216 -21.02 16.95 -7.93
C LEU A 216 -20.13 17.74 -8.91
N PHE A 217 -20.15 17.39 -10.20
CA PHE A 217 -19.42 18.14 -11.25
C PHE A 217 -19.94 19.57 -11.37
N GLY A 218 -21.27 19.73 -11.46
CA GLY A 218 -21.90 21.06 -11.50
C GLY A 218 -21.52 21.93 -10.30
N LYS A 219 -21.57 21.34 -9.10
CA LYS A 219 -21.14 22.02 -7.87
C LYS A 219 -19.66 22.43 -7.91
N ALA A 220 -18.76 21.52 -8.30
CA ALA A 220 -17.35 21.80 -8.40
C ALA A 220 -17.06 22.96 -9.37
N ARG A 221 -17.69 22.93 -10.54
CA ARG A 221 -17.56 24.02 -11.54
C ARG A 221 -18.09 25.36 -11.02
N ALA A 222 -19.25 25.36 -10.35
CA ALA A 222 -19.81 26.56 -9.75
C ALA A 222 -18.89 27.17 -8.66
N GLU A 223 -18.11 26.35 -7.98
CA GLU A 223 -17.09 26.78 -6.98
C GLU A 223 -15.74 27.13 -7.61
N GLY A 224 -15.59 27.03 -8.95
CA GLY A 224 -14.34 27.31 -9.66
C GLY A 224 -13.26 26.27 -9.44
N LEU A 225 -13.65 25.00 -9.24
CA LEU A 225 -12.74 23.89 -9.01
C LEU A 225 -12.56 23.07 -10.29
N ASP A 226 -11.33 22.62 -10.52
CA ASP A 226 -11.06 21.55 -11.46
C ASP A 226 -11.54 20.20 -10.92
N VAL A 227 -11.84 19.26 -11.82
CA VAL A 227 -12.35 17.94 -11.45
C VAL A 227 -11.49 16.82 -12.05
N THR A 228 -10.94 15.98 -11.18
CA THR A 228 -10.43 14.66 -11.54
C THR A 228 -11.52 13.63 -11.22
N ALA A 229 -12.05 12.94 -12.24
CA ALA A 229 -12.94 11.82 -12.01
C ALA A 229 -12.12 10.57 -11.64
N VAL A 230 -12.49 9.88 -10.57
CA VAL A 230 -11.77 8.70 -10.11
C VAL A 230 -12.53 7.43 -10.50
N LEU A 231 -11.85 6.53 -11.19
CA LEU A 231 -12.37 5.19 -11.49
C LEU A 231 -11.71 4.15 -10.59
N PRO A 232 -12.51 3.23 -10.03
CA PRO A 232 -11.96 2.07 -9.31
C PRO A 232 -11.26 1.12 -10.29
N PHE A 233 -10.47 0.18 -9.74
CA PHE A 233 -10.12 -1.00 -10.51
C PHE A 233 -11.39 -1.83 -10.80
N LEU A 234 -11.48 -2.36 -12.02
CA LEU A 234 -12.68 -3.04 -12.51
C LEU A 234 -12.48 -4.56 -12.47
N ARG A 235 -13.48 -5.28 -11.98
CA ARG A 235 -13.60 -6.72 -12.21
C ARG A 235 -14.30 -6.94 -13.55
N GLU A 236 -14.20 -8.14 -14.11
CA GLU A 236 -14.89 -8.51 -15.35
C GLU A 236 -16.40 -8.18 -15.29
N SER A 237 -17.03 -8.46 -14.16
CA SER A 237 -18.44 -8.12 -13.91
C SER A 237 -18.75 -6.62 -13.91
N ASP A 238 -17.76 -5.77 -13.73
CA ASP A 238 -17.92 -4.33 -13.57
C ASP A 238 -17.51 -3.55 -14.84
N VAL A 239 -17.02 -4.24 -15.88
CA VAL A 239 -16.52 -3.60 -17.12
C VAL A 239 -17.62 -2.82 -17.85
N ALA A 240 -18.82 -3.37 -17.97
CA ALA A 240 -19.94 -2.68 -18.60
C ALA A 240 -20.32 -1.40 -17.85
N TRP A 241 -20.39 -1.46 -16.52
CA TRP A 241 -20.59 -0.30 -15.65
C TRP A 241 -19.47 0.73 -15.83
N GLY A 242 -18.22 0.29 -15.88
CA GLY A 242 -17.07 1.16 -16.08
C GLY A 242 -17.12 1.90 -17.42
N ALA A 243 -17.42 1.20 -18.50
CA ALA A 243 -17.53 1.77 -19.84
C ALA A 243 -18.67 2.80 -19.95
N GLU A 244 -19.82 2.54 -19.34
CA GLU A 244 -20.92 3.50 -19.27
C GLU A 244 -20.54 4.73 -18.48
N ARG A 245 -19.89 4.53 -17.33
CA ARG A 245 -19.45 5.62 -16.45
C ARG A 245 -18.42 6.52 -17.12
N ILE A 246 -17.46 5.96 -17.84
CA ILE A 246 -16.47 6.72 -18.61
C ILE A 246 -17.15 7.64 -19.63
N ARG A 247 -18.16 7.15 -20.34
CA ARG A 247 -18.94 7.96 -21.28
C ARG A 247 -19.66 9.13 -20.61
N HIS A 248 -20.26 8.91 -19.44
CA HIS A 248 -20.88 9.98 -18.67
C HIS A 248 -19.87 11.00 -18.14
N ILE A 249 -18.71 10.56 -17.64
CA ILE A 249 -17.63 11.44 -17.20
C ILE A 249 -17.13 12.31 -18.36
N ALA A 250 -16.99 11.72 -19.56
CA ALA A 250 -16.64 12.44 -20.76
C ALA A 250 -17.65 13.52 -21.09
N ALA A 251 -18.94 13.18 -21.09
CA ALA A 251 -20.02 14.10 -21.35
C ALA A 251 -20.12 15.24 -20.32
N LEU A 252 -19.72 15.02 -19.07
CA LEU A 252 -19.65 16.03 -18.02
C LEU A 252 -18.41 16.94 -18.11
N GLY A 253 -17.48 16.67 -19.03
CA GLY A 253 -16.31 17.48 -19.28
C GLY A 253 -15.31 17.42 -18.13
N ALA A 254 -14.94 16.24 -17.64
CA ALA A 254 -13.86 16.07 -16.68
C ALA A 254 -12.54 16.61 -17.21
N ASP A 255 -11.73 17.27 -16.39
CA ASP A 255 -10.42 17.78 -16.80
C ASP A 255 -9.41 16.66 -16.94
N GLU A 256 -9.61 15.59 -16.16
CA GLU A 256 -8.80 14.38 -16.23
C GLU A 256 -9.55 13.20 -15.57
N ILE A 257 -9.18 11.98 -15.95
CA ILE A 257 -9.70 10.75 -15.33
C ILE A 257 -8.54 9.99 -14.69
N GLN A 258 -8.65 9.73 -13.38
CA GLN A 258 -7.73 8.83 -12.68
C GLN A 258 -8.15 7.39 -12.92
N ALA A 259 -7.30 6.60 -13.58
CA ALA A 259 -7.52 5.19 -13.87
C ALA A 259 -6.69 4.31 -12.92
N ASN A 260 -7.36 3.38 -12.24
CA ASN A 260 -6.74 2.41 -11.34
C ASN A 260 -6.70 0.98 -11.92
N ASP A 261 -6.97 0.85 -13.20
CA ASP A 261 -7.03 -0.39 -13.95
C ASP A 261 -6.50 -0.17 -15.37
N LEU A 262 -5.70 -1.11 -15.91
CA LEU A 262 -5.15 -1.00 -17.27
C LEU A 262 -6.23 -1.08 -18.34
N GLY A 263 -7.28 -1.88 -18.12
CA GLY A 263 -8.43 -1.95 -19.00
C GLY A 263 -9.20 -0.62 -19.06
N ALA A 264 -9.30 0.09 -17.93
CA ALA A 264 -9.91 1.42 -17.90
C ALA A 264 -9.09 2.43 -18.73
N ILE A 265 -7.76 2.38 -18.71
CA ILE A 265 -6.89 3.21 -19.58
C ILE A 265 -7.25 2.99 -21.06
N ALA A 266 -7.38 1.72 -21.46
CA ALA A 266 -7.74 1.38 -22.84
C ALA A 266 -9.14 1.88 -23.25
N LEU A 267 -10.09 1.95 -22.32
CA LEU A 267 -11.43 2.49 -22.55
C LEU A 267 -11.46 4.02 -22.61
N ILE A 268 -10.60 4.71 -21.86
CA ILE A 268 -10.53 6.18 -21.79
C ILE A 268 -9.76 6.74 -22.98
N HIS A 269 -8.65 6.11 -23.35
CA HIS A 269 -7.71 6.62 -24.36
C HIS A 269 -8.39 7.08 -25.67
N PRO A 270 -9.35 6.34 -26.27
CA PRO A 270 -10.03 6.78 -27.50
C PRO A 270 -10.86 8.05 -27.36
N LEU A 271 -11.17 8.48 -26.14
CA LEU A 271 -11.98 9.68 -25.88
C LEU A 271 -11.15 10.96 -25.82
N GLY A 272 -9.81 10.86 -25.84
CA GLY A 272 -8.91 12.00 -25.80
C GLY A 272 -8.89 12.78 -24.49
N ILE A 273 -9.44 12.22 -23.39
CA ILE A 273 -9.43 12.84 -22.07
C ILE A 273 -8.08 12.58 -21.40
N PRO A 274 -7.44 13.58 -20.77
CA PRO A 274 -6.21 13.37 -20.02
C PRO A 274 -6.36 12.27 -18.96
N ILE A 275 -5.39 11.35 -18.90
CA ILE A 275 -5.40 10.21 -17.99
C ILE A 275 -4.35 10.42 -16.89
N ALA A 276 -4.79 10.35 -15.64
CA ALA A 276 -3.91 10.20 -14.49
C ALA A 276 -3.77 8.72 -14.12
N LEU A 277 -2.54 8.22 -14.04
CA LEU A 277 -2.25 6.86 -13.58
C LEU A 277 -2.48 6.78 -12.08
N GLY A 278 -3.51 6.06 -11.66
CA GLY A 278 -3.85 5.94 -10.25
C GLY A 278 -2.85 5.14 -9.42
N VAL A 279 -2.91 5.32 -8.11
CA VAL A 279 -1.97 4.76 -7.14
C VAL A 279 -1.90 3.23 -7.13
N LEU A 280 -2.95 2.54 -7.60
CA LEU A 280 -2.97 1.08 -7.70
C LEU A 280 -2.11 0.55 -8.86
N LEU A 281 -1.86 1.37 -9.87
CA LEU A 281 -1.03 1.05 -11.03
C LEU A 281 0.43 1.49 -10.87
N ASN A 282 0.72 2.34 -9.89
CA ASN A 282 2.07 2.70 -9.50
C ASN A 282 2.50 1.86 -8.28
N ARG A 283 2.89 0.63 -8.54
CA ARG A 283 3.19 -0.35 -7.48
C ARG A 283 4.57 -0.11 -6.88
N ARG A 284 4.62 -0.08 -5.57
CA ARG A 284 5.86 -0.07 -4.76
C ARG A 284 5.64 -0.84 -3.46
N ARG A 285 6.70 -1.09 -2.72
CA ARG A 285 6.60 -1.66 -1.36
C ARG A 285 6.15 -0.57 -0.40
N LYS A 286 4.97 -0.71 0.17
CA LYS A 286 4.33 0.25 1.09
C LYS A 286 3.95 -0.34 2.45
N ASP A 287 4.31 -1.59 2.73
CA ASP A 287 4.10 -2.19 4.07
C ASP A 287 4.94 -1.40 5.09
N PRO A 288 4.34 -0.83 6.15
CA PRO A 288 5.08 -0.11 7.20
C PRO A 288 6.20 -0.96 7.82
N ARG A 289 6.11 -2.28 7.71
CA ARG A 289 7.10 -3.24 8.18
C ARG A 289 8.17 -3.58 7.14
N ALA A 290 8.12 -3.00 5.94
CA ALA A 290 9.01 -3.37 4.84
C ALA A 290 10.50 -3.21 5.22
N ALA A 291 10.85 -2.15 5.94
CA ALA A 291 12.20 -1.92 6.43
C ALA A 291 12.70 -3.04 7.36
N TRP A 292 11.81 -3.67 8.11
CA TRP A 292 12.15 -4.78 9.00
C TRP A 292 12.15 -6.12 8.27
N LYS A 293 11.16 -6.33 7.40
CA LYS A 293 11.03 -7.57 6.60
C LYS A 293 12.15 -7.76 5.60
N SER A 294 12.80 -6.68 5.17
CA SER A 294 13.96 -6.80 4.29
C SER A 294 15.13 -7.51 4.98
N GLY A 295 15.25 -7.34 6.29
CA GLY A 295 16.29 -7.94 7.11
C GLY A 295 17.71 -7.43 6.84
N TRP A 296 17.90 -6.54 5.86
CA TRP A 296 19.18 -6.03 5.41
C TRP A 296 19.22 -4.49 5.48
N SER A 297 20.32 -3.94 5.99
CA SER A 297 20.48 -2.48 6.17
C SER A 297 20.56 -1.70 4.86
N ASP A 298 20.94 -2.36 3.77
CA ASP A 298 21.09 -1.78 2.42
C ASP A 298 19.82 -1.89 1.55
N ALA A 299 18.71 -2.33 2.12
CA ALA A 299 17.45 -2.48 1.40
C ALA A 299 16.77 -1.14 1.05
N GLY A 300 17.30 0.01 1.50
CA GLY A 300 16.73 1.33 1.25
C GLY A 300 16.51 1.63 -0.23
N GLY A 301 17.45 1.26 -1.10
CA GLY A 301 17.31 1.39 -2.55
C GLY A 301 16.11 0.60 -3.09
N LEU A 302 15.92 -0.63 -2.62
CA LEU A 302 14.81 -1.49 -3.05
C LEU A 302 13.43 -0.93 -2.62
N LEU A 303 13.37 -0.19 -1.52
CA LEU A 303 12.14 0.43 -1.03
C LEU A 303 11.76 1.69 -1.82
N SER A 304 12.74 2.34 -2.46
CA SER A 304 12.51 3.51 -3.31
C SER A 304 12.02 3.16 -4.72
N GLU A 305 12.19 1.91 -5.14
CA GLU A 305 11.75 1.44 -6.44
C GLU A 305 10.23 1.31 -6.56
N ASN A 306 9.74 1.56 -7.75
CA ASN A 306 8.32 1.44 -8.12
C ASN A 306 8.19 0.91 -9.56
N SER A 307 6.97 0.54 -9.97
CA SER A 307 6.72 -0.02 -11.30
C SER A 307 7.12 0.91 -12.45
N LEU A 308 7.23 2.21 -12.20
CA LEU A 308 7.64 3.20 -13.19
C LEU A 308 9.15 3.27 -13.42
N ASN A 309 9.95 2.50 -12.67
CA ASN A 309 11.38 2.33 -12.98
C ASN A 309 11.56 1.52 -14.28
N ASP A 310 10.57 0.70 -14.67
CA ASP A 310 10.56 -0.03 -15.92
C ASP A 310 10.27 0.90 -17.12
N ALA A 311 11.20 0.96 -18.07
CA ALA A 311 11.10 1.83 -19.24
C ALA A 311 10.00 1.37 -20.23
N ALA A 312 9.78 0.06 -20.36
CA ALA A 312 8.76 -0.47 -21.26
C ALA A 312 7.36 -0.14 -20.72
N TYR A 313 7.17 -0.24 -19.40
CA TYR A 313 5.92 0.18 -18.78
C TYR A 313 5.65 1.67 -18.98
N ARG A 314 6.64 2.54 -18.75
CA ARG A 314 6.49 3.99 -19.03
C ARG A 314 6.16 4.27 -20.50
N GLY A 315 6.84 3.57 -21.42
CA GLY A 315 6.57 3.69 -22.86
C GLY A 315 5.15 3.30 -23.23
N TRP A 316 4.64 2.21 -22.64
CA TRP A 316 3.26 1.78 -22.83
C TRP A 316 2.25 2.81 -22.29
N LEU A 317 2.47 3.33 -21.09
CA LEU A 317 1.62 4.37 -20.50
C LEU A 317 1.54 5.63 -21.36
N ALA A 318 2.69 6.12 -21.84
CA ALA A 318 2.76 7.28 -22.71
C ALA A 318 2.00 7.04 -24.03
N ALA A 319 2.17 5.87 -24.65
CA ALA A 319 1.48 5.48 -25.89
C ALA A 319 -0.06 5.40 -25.69
N HIS A 320 -0.53 5.23 -24.46
CA HIS A 320 -1.96 5.15 -24.12
C HIS A 320 -2.51 6.45 -23.50
N GLY A 321 -1.82 7.58 -23.67
CA GLY A 321 -2.34 8.89 -23.28
C GLY A 321 -2.28 9.21 -21.80
N VAL A 322 -1.52 8.44 -21.00
CA VAL A 322 -1.26 8.77 -19.60
C VAL A 322 -0.36 10.00 -19.54
N SER A 323 -0.88 11.08 -18.97
CA SER A 323 -0.24 12.39 -18.92
C SER A 323 0.17 12.85 -17.51
N ARG A 324 -0.31 12.14 -16.47
CA ARG A 324 -0.02 12.40 -15.05
C ARG A 324 0.15 11.09 -14.31
N ILE A 325 0.95 11.12 -13.26
CA ILE A 325 1.21 9.97 -12.40
C ILE A 325 0.88 10.32 -10.96
N GLU A 326 0.09 9.45 -10.32
CA GLU A 326 -0.25 9.59 -8.91
C GLU A 326 0.75 8.79 -8.05
N TYR A 327 1.36 9.46 -7.09
CA TYR A 327 2.24 8.90 -6.07
C TYR A 327 1.60 9.01 -4.69
N GLU A 328 2.18 8.36 -3.70
CA GLU A 328 1.75 8.45 -2.30
C GLU A 328 2.97 8.68 -1.40
N ALA A 329 2.83 9.55 -0.43
CA ALA A 329 3.75 9.62 0.69
C ALA A 329 3.53 8.38 1.57
N ALA A 330 4.54 7.53 1.69
CA ALA A 330 4.43 6.24 2.38
C ALA A 330 5.68 5.90 3.20
N GLY A 331 6.21 6.90 3.92
CA GLY A 331 7.30 6.75 4.89
C GLY A 331 8.68 6.47 4.30
N ALA A 332 8.81 6.32 2.98
CA ALA A 332 10.09 6.12 2.31
C ALA A 332 10.19 7.00 1.07
N PRO A 333 11.39 7.51 0.74
CA PRO A 333 11.61 8.26 -0.49
C PRO A 333 11.21 7.45 -1.72
N VAL A 334 10.76 8.13 -2.76
CA VAL A 334 10.48 7.53 -4.06
C VAL A 334 11.02 8.44 -5.16
N ALA A 335 11.59 7.84 -6.19
CA ALA A 335 11.99 8.56 -7.39
C ALA A 335 10.78 8.79 -8.28
N LEU A 336 10.49 10.06 -8.60
CA LEU A 336 9.42 10.41 -9.53
C LEU A 336 9.89 10.21 -10.97
N ALA A 337 9.02 9.67 -11.81
CA ALA A 337 9.23 9.70 -13.25
C ALA A 337 9.05 11.13 -13.78
N ALA A 338 9.73 11.45 -14.88
CA ALA A 338 9.56 12.75 -15.53
C ALA A 338 8.11 12.97 -16.00
N GLY A 339 7.60 14.18 -15.85
CA GLY A 339 6.24 14.57 -16.22
C GLY A 339 5.42 15.10 -15.06
N LYS A 340 4.12 15.32 -15.28
CA LYS A 340 3.21 15.81 -14.25
C LYS A 340 2.98 14.75 -13.18
N SER A 341 3.08 15.12 -11.93
CA SER A 341 2.94 14.22 -10.81
C SER A 341 2.08 14.81 -9.70
N SER A 342 1.26 13.95 -9.11
CA SER A 342 0.53 14.29 -7.88
C SER A 342 1.01 13.41 -6.73
N VAL A 343 0.90 13.89 -5.51
CA VAL A 343 1.28 13.14 -4.30
C VAL A 343 0.11 13.09 -3.34
N HIS A 344 -0.42 11.89 -3.10
CA HIS A 344 -1.44 11.62 -2.09
C HIS A 344 -0.81 11.52 -0.70
N PHE A 345 -1.45 12.09 0.30
CA PHE A 345 -1.01 12.10 1.69
C PHE A 345 -2.17 12.42 2.64
N PRO A 346 -2.12 12.17 3.93
CA PRO A 346 -1.14 11.35 4.64
C PRO A 346 -1.42 9.84 4.56
N PHE A 347 -2.60 9.43 4.02
CA PHE A 347 -2.95 8.04 3.88
C PHE A 347 -2.47 7.48 2.52
N TYR A 348 -2.02 6.24 2.57
CA TYR A 348 -1.57 5.51 1.38
C TYR A 348 -2.10 4.07 1.43
N VAL A 349 -2.44 3.50 0.28
CA VAL A 349 -2.94 2.12 0.22
C VAL A 349 -1.79 1.12 0.34
N THR A 350 -1.89 0.20 1.27
CA THR A 350 -0.93 -0.92 1.41
C THR A 350 -1.42 -2.17 0.71
N ASN A 351 -2.72 -2.41 0.76
CA ASN A 351 -3.39 -3.56 0.14
C ASN A 351 -4.80 -3.18 -0.29
N THR A 352 -5.26 -3.75 -1.39
CA THR A 352 -6.66 -3.71 -1.82
C THR A 352 -7.08 -5.06 -2.36
N SER A 353 -8.36 -5.37 -2.28
CA SER A 353 -8.90 -6.67 -2.67
C SER A 353 -10.16 -6.49 -3.54
N HIS A 354 -10.39 -7.44 -4.45
CA HIS A 354 -11.68 -7.58 -5.15
C HIS A 354 -12.83 -7.99 -4.22
N PHE A 355 -12.49 -8.50 -3.05
CA PHE A 355 -13.41 -8.88 -1.98
C PHE A 355 -13.46 -7.78 -0.94
N CYS A 356 -14.50 -7.77 -0.12
CA CYS A 356 -14.58 -6.84 1.00
C CYS A 356 -14.46 -7.60 2.31
N PRO A 357 -13.27 -7.66 2.93
CA PRO A 357 -13.09 -8.36 4.20
C PRO A 357 -13.97 -7.80 5.32
N LEU A 358 -14.20 -6.49 5.33
CA LEU A 358 -15.07 -5.84 6.31
C LEU A 358 -16.53 -6.28 6.16
N ALA A 359 -17.06 -6.30 4.91
CA ALA A 359 -18.42 -6.80 4.67
C ALA A 359 -18.53 -8.29 5.03
N ALA A 360 -17.49 -9.09 4.74
CA ALA A 360 -17.48 -10.50 5.09
C ALA A 360 -17.57 -10.70 6.61
N ALA A 361 -16.77 -9.99 7.38
CA ALA A 361 -16.78 -10.05 8.85
C ALA A 361 -18.12 -9.60 9.42
N CYS A 362 -18.59 -8.39 9.07
CA CYS A 362 -19.83 -7.83 9.62
C CYS A 362 -21.10 -8.59 9.20
N MET A 363 -21.06 -9.30 8.05
CA MET A 363 -22.23 -10.02 7.52
C MET A 363 -22.10 -11.55 7.61
N GLY A 364 -21.07 -12.08 8.28
CA GLY A 364 -20.84 -13.52 8.42
C GLY A 364 -20.64 -14.24 7.08
N ARG A 365 -19.99 -13.60 6.10
CA ARG A 365 -19.79 -14.14 4.73
C ARG A 365 -18.36 -14.61 4.53
N ASP A 366 -18.18 -15.45 3.52
CA ASP A 366 -16.85 -15.91 3.08
C ASP A 366 -16.02 -14.72 2.57
N PRO A 367 -14.87 -14.41 3.19
CA PRO A 367 -14.00 -13.31 2.77
C PRO A 367 -13.35 -13.52 1.39
N GLY A 368 -13.36 -14.75 0.88
CA GLY A 368 -12.82 -15.09 -0.44
C GLY A 368 -13.80 -14.90 -1.59
N ARG A 369 -15.04 -14.45 -1.34
CA ARG A 369 -16.07 -14.27 -2.38
C ARG A 369 -16.38 -12.81 -2.64
N PRO A 370 -16.65 -12.44 -3.90
CA PRO A 370 -17.14 -11.11 -4.25
C PRO A 370 -18.44 -10.77 -3.53
N VAL A 371 -18.56 -9.53 -3.09
CA VAL A 371 -19.78 -9.03 -2.45
C VAL A 371 -20.83 -8.73 -3.52
N ALA A 372 -21.85 -9.58 -3.64
CA ALA A 372 -22.95 -9.37 -4.57
C ALA A 372 -23.88 -8.23 -4.09
N GLU A 373 -24.29 -8.29 -2.83
CA GLU A 373 -25.09 -7.26 -2.18
C GLU A 373 -24.24 -6.60 -1.08
N CYS A 374 -24.14 -5.29 -1.12
CA CYS A 374 -23.34 -4.52 -0.19
C CYS A 374 -24.22 -3.66 0.71
N GLY A 375 -24.23 -3.94 2.01
CA GLY A 375 -24.92 -3.14 3.03
C GLY A 375 -24.19 -1.86 3.42
N ARG A 376 -23.06 -1.52 2.76
CA ARG A 376 -22.21 -0.36 3.07
C ARG A 376 -21.74 -0.31 4.53
N VAL A 377 -21.51 -1.46 5.13
CA VAL A 377 -21.03 -1.58 6.52
C VAL A 377 -19.76 -0.77 6.80
N CYS A 378 -19.01 -0.41 5.76
CA CYS A 378 -17.84 0.47 5.87
C CYS A 378 -18.18 1.95 6.16
N GLU A 379 -19.45 2.35 6.14
CA GLU A 379 -19.87 3.66 6.63
C GLU A 379 -19.83 3.66 8.17
N ASP A 380 -20.14 2.53 8.80
CA ASP A 380 -20.29 2.40 10.25
C ASP A 380 -19.09 1.71 10.93
N TYR A 381 -18.32 0.90 10.20
CA TYR A 381 -17.25 0.09 10.75
C TYR A 381 -15.93 0.25 10.01
N ALA A 382 -14.84 0.01 10.74
CA ALA A 382 -13.47 -0.05 10.24
C ALA A 382 -12.72 -1.19 10.93
N ARG A 383 -11.57 -1.59 10.37
CA ARG A 383 -10.61 -2.47 11.04
C ARG A 383 -9.46 -1.65 11.59
N LEU A 384 -9.28 -1.67 12.88
CA LEU A 384 -8.22 -0.97 13.56
C LEU A 384 -7.04 -1.92 13.80
N TYR A 385 -5.84 -1.40 13.59
CA TYR A 385 -4.59 -2.07 13.87
C TYR A 385 -3.88 -1.36 15.04
N PRO A 386 -2.92 -2.00 15.71
CA PRO A 386 -2.16 -1.35 16.77
C PRO A 386 -1.59 0.00 16.34
N ASP A 387 -1.64 1.00 17.21
CA ASP A 387 -1.26 2.40 16.92
C ASP A 387 0.13 2.55 16.26
N TRP A 388 1.10 1.73 16.70
CA TRP A 388 2.44 1.77 16.16
C TRP A 388 2.54 1.37 14.67
N MET A 389 1.57 0.60 14.14
CA MET A 389 1.49 0.27 12.71
C MET A 389 0.98 1.43 11.87
N ARG A 390 0.26 2.37 12.48
CA ARG A 390 -0.42 3.47 11.78
C ARG A 390 -1.19 2.98 10.56
N THR A 391 -1.96 1.92 10.76
CA THR A 391 -2.67 1.22 9.70
C THR A 391 -4.14 1.09 10.07
N VAL A 392 -5.01 1.23 9.08
CA VAL A 392 -6.46 1.05 9.21
C VAL A 392 -7.01 0.30 8.01
N GLY A 393 -7.92 -0.65 8.23
CA GLY A 393 -8.70 -1.29 7.19
C GLY A 393 -10.02 -0.55 6.99
N ARG A 394 -10.28 -0.12 5.78
CA ARG A 394 -11.55 0.51 5.40
C ARG A 394 -11.96 0.07 4.00
N TYR A 395 -13.26 -0.09 3.78
CA TYR A 395 -13.77 -0.65 2.52
C TYR A 395 -13.22 -2.06 2.28
N ASN A 396 -12.71 -2.29 1.08
CA ASN A 396 -12.00 -3.49 0.66
C ASN A 396 -10.45 -3.33 0.73
N SER A 397 -9.97 -2.31 1.42
CA SER A 397 -8.56 -1.90 1.39
C SER A 397 -7.98 -1.71 2.79
N ILE A 398 -6.66 -1.77 2.86
CA ILE A 398 -5.88 -1.45 4.05
C ILE A 398 -5.02 -0.24 3.72
N PHE A 399 -5.07 0.76 4.59
CA PHE A 399 -4.35 2.02 4.45
C PHE A 399 -3.31 2.17 5.56
N GLY A 400 -2.12 2.60 5.20
CA GLY A 400 -1.14 3.12 6.14
C GLY A 400 -1.28 4.64 6.24
N CYS A 401 -0.81 5.22 7.35
CA CYS A 401 -0.70 6.66 7.55
C CYS A 401 0.78 7.06 7.64
N ASP A 402 1.24 7.88 6.70
CA ASP A 402 2.55 8.54 6.78
C ASP A 402 2.42 9.86 7.53
N LEU A 403 2.54 9.79 8.86
CA LEU A 403 2.45 10.95 9.71
C LEU A 403 3.57 11.96 9.41
N THR A 404 4.74 11.52 8.91
CA THR A 404 5.83 12.43 8.58
C THR A 404 5.47 13.40 7.46
N SER A 405 4.55 13.02 6.57
CA SER A 405 4.06 13.89 5.50
C SER A 405 3.27 15.12 6.00
N VAL A 406 2.82 15.11 7.26
CA VAL A 406 2.13 16.24 7.90
C VAL A 406 2.87 16.80 9.12
N THR A 407 3.98 16.20 9.55
CA THR A 407 4.80 16.70 10.65
C THR A 407 6.15 17.25 10.19
N ASP A 408 6.62 16.84 9.00
CA ASP A 408 7.90 17.26 8.44
C ASP A 408 7.72 17.78 7.01
N SER A 409 7.87 19.09 6.85
CA SER A 409 7.80 19.75 5.54
C SER A 409 8.82 19.21 4.54
N GLY A 410 9.93 18.64 4.99
CA GLY A 410 10.99 18.07 4.16
C GLY A 410 10.47 16.94 3.29
N VAL A 411 9.51 16.15 3.78
CA VAL A 411 8.91 15.04 3.02
C VAL A 411 8.20 15.56 1.76
N LEU A 412 7.27 16.50 1.90
CA LEU A 412 6.54 17.05 0.76
C LEU A 412 7.44 17.91 -0.13
N ARG A 413 8.37 18.68 0.46
CA ARG A 413 9.37 19.44 -0.32
C ARG A 413 10.24 18.54 -1.21
N ALA A 414 10.59 17.34 -0.75
CA ALA A 414 11.36 16.39 -1.56
C ALA A 414 10.60 15.92 -2.81
N PHE A 415 9.26 15.78 -2.73
CA PHE A 415 8.42 15.51 -3.89
C PHE A 415 8.31 16.73 -4.82
N LEU A 416 8.08 17.92 -4.27
CA LEU A 416 8.00 19.15 -5.07
C LEU A 416 9.31 19.44 -5.79
N ALA A 417 10.44 19.23 -5.14
CA ALA A 417 11.77 19.39 -5.73
C ALA A 417 12.03 18.43 -6.90
N GLN A 418 11.36 17.28 -6.94
CA GLN A 418 11.39 16.34 -8.05
C GLN A 418 10.36 16.64 -9.15
N GLY A 419 9.59 17.74 -9.04
CA GLY A 419 8.63 18.17 -10.05
C GLY A 419 7.18 17.77 -9.80
N ALA A 420 6.82 17.31 -8.60
CA ALA A 420 5.41 17.18 -8.24
C ALA A 420 4.76 18.59 -8.21
N ASP A 421 3.62 18.74 -8.86
CA ASP A 421 2.89 20.00 -8.99
C ASP A 421 1.53 19.99 -8.30
N ARG A 422 1.13 18.85 -7.71
CA ARG A 422 -0.15 18.67 -7.02
C ARG A 422 0.01 17.83 -5.76
N LEU A 423 -0.54 18.32 -4.67
CA LEU A 423 -0.67 17.62 -3.40
C LEU A 423 -2.14 17.26 -3.18
N VAL A 424 -2.43 15.99 -2.98
CA VAL A 424 -3.80 15.48 -2.81
C VAL A 424 -3.99 15.07 -1.35
N ALA A 425 -4.79 15.83 -0.63
CA ALA A 425 -5.20 15.44 0.72
C ALA A 425 -6.23 14.30 0.61
N ASP A 426 -5.76 13.08 0.89
CA ASP A 426 -6.56 11.86 0.88
C ASP A 426 -6.78 11.43 2.32
N LEU A 427 -7.93 11.80 2.89
CA LEU A 427 -8.28 11.62 4.29
C LEU A 427 -9.40 10.61 4.45
N LEU A 428 -9.22 9.67 5.40
CA LEU A 428 -10.18 8.60 5.69
C LEU A 428 -11.33 9.06 6.59
#